data_babeb0211e6dc4a06bf2df66372d43d1
#
_entry.id   babeb0211e6dc4a06bf2df66372d43d1
#
_cell.length_a   1.000
_cell.length_b   1.000
_cell.length_c   1.000
_cell.angle_alpha   90.00
_cell.angle_beta   90.00
_cell.angle_gamma   90.00
#
_symmetry.space_group_name_H-M   'P 1'
#
loop_
_entity.id
_entity.type
_entity.pdbx_description
1 polymer ?
#
loop_
_entity_poly.entity_id
_entity_poly.type
_entity_poly.pdbx_seq_one_letter_code
_entity_poly.pdbx_strand_id
1 'polypeptide(L)'
;MARKPASMYRRLKGQAFTRRQYTGGVPNNRILRYFMGNRKKAEAGGFPVKVILIADNSCQIQDKALEAARQVANARIRDAAGENYALRMHTYPHQILRENKQATGAGADRVSQGMRQAFGKNVGTAARVQRGQTVISIVT
;
A
#
# COMPACT_ATOMS: atom_id res chain seq x y z
N MET A 1 -8.79 17.34 0.82
CA MET A 1 -7.49 17.82 0.32
C MET A 1 -6.79 16.72 -0.45
N ALA A 2 -6.21 17.04 -1.62
CA ALA A 2 -5.47 16.07 -2.41
C ALA A 2 -4.12 15.76 -1.71
N ARG A 3 -3.74 14.47 -1.66
CA ARG A 3 -2.40 14.06 -1.21
C ARG A 3 -1.38 14.44 -2.27
N LYS A 4 -0.13 14.64 -1.86
CA LYS A 4 0.99 14.78 -2.78
C LYS A 4 1.16 13.55 -3.67
N PRO A 5 1.76 13.68 -4.86
CA PRO A 5 1.95 12.57 -5.79
C PRO A 5 2.68 11.38 -5.15
N ALA A 6 2.35 10.18 -5.57
CA ALA A 6 2.96 8.94 -5.06
C ALA A 6 4.48 8.87 -5.26
N SER A 7 4.99 9.53 -6.31
CA SER A 7 6.42 9.62 -6.61
C SER A 7 7.25 10.22 -5.44
N MET A 8 6.66 11.14 -4.68
CA MET A 8 7.33 11.76 -3.52
C MET A 8 7.48 10.80 -2.34
N TYR A 9 6.66 9.76 -2.26
CA TYR A 9 6.67 8.76 -1.19
C TYR A 9 7.26 7.41 -1.62
N ARG A 10 7.66 7.25 -2.87
CA ARG A 10 8.12 5.98 -3.43
C ARG A 10 9.38 5.44 -2.78
N ARG A 11 10.34 6.30 -2.45
CA ARG A 11 11.65 5.87 -1.96
C ARG A 11 11.60 5.41 -0.51
N LEU A 12 12.27 4.30 -0.21
CA LEU A 12 12.54 3.84 1.14
C LEU A 12 13.65 4.73 1.73
N LYS A 13 13.30 5.52 2.74
CA LYS A 13 14.25 6.34 3.50
C LYS A 13 14.18 5.98 4.98
N GLY A 14 15.33 5.74 5.59
CA GLY A 14 15.44 5.49 7.03
C GLY A 14 14.59 4.33 7.55
N GLN A 15 14.36 4.33 8.85
CA GLN A 15 13.52 3.34 9.51
C GLN A 15 12.02 3.56 9.22
N ALA A 16 11.23 2.49 9.38
CA ALA A 16 9.80 2.55 9.23
C ALA A 16 9.17 3.44 10.33
N PHE A 17 8.31 4.35 9.93
CA PHE A 17 7.55 5.21 10.86
C PHE A 17 6.23 4.55 11.20
N THR A 18 6.23 3.71 12.23
CA THR A 18 5.09 2.85 12.62
C THR A 18 4.66 3.03 14.07
N ARG A 19 5.41 3.76 14.88
CA ARG A 19 5.17 3.91 16.33
C ARG A 19 3.94 4.77 16.59
N ARG A 20 2.85 4.15 16.96
CA ARG A 20 1.56 4.80 17.24
C ARG A 20 1.63 5.86 18.34
N GLN A 21 2.38 5.58 19.39
CA GLN A 21 2.52 6.50 20.54
C GLN A 21 3.13 7.88 20.18
N TYR A 22 3.88 7.96 19.07
CA TYR A 22 4.53 9.21 18.63
C TYR A 22 3.86 9.85 17.41
N THR A 23 2.79 9.27 16.88
CA THR A 23 2.20 9.71 15.60
C THR A 23 0.95 10.56 15.75
N GLY A 24 0.43 10.74 16.96
CA GLY A 24 -0.82 11.49 17.20
C GLY A 24 -2.06 10.89 16.53
N GLY A 25 -2.00 9.64 16.10
CA GLY A 25 -3.07 8.92 15.43
C GLY A 25 -2.61 8.27 14.13
N VAL A 26 -3.10 7.07 13.83
CA VAL A 26 -2.81 6.34 12.60
C VAL A 26 -3.98 6.53 11.64
N PRO A 27 -3.75 7.03 10.41
CA PRO A 27 -4.80 7.12 9.39
C PRO A 27 -5.37 5.73 9.07
N ASN A 28 -6.68 5.67 8.84
CA ASN A 28 -7.32 4.41 8.47
C ASN A 28 -6.75 3.88 7.16
N ASN A 29 -6.48 2.59 7.15
CA ASN A 29 -6.09 1.86 5.96
C ASN A 29 -7.28 1.77 4.99
N ARG A 30 -7.02 2.00 3.70
CA ARG A 30 -8.05 1.95 2.65
C ARG A 30 -8.24 0.58 2.03
N ILE A 31 -7.44 -0.41 2.36
CA ILE A 31 -7.61 -1.77 1.86
C ILE A 31 -8.76 -2.42 2.62
N LEU A 32 -9.84 -2.74 1.89
CA LEU A 32 -11.05 -3.30 2.50
C LEU A 32 -10.92 -4.78 2.84
N ARG A 33 -10.23 -5.55 1.98
CA ARG A 33 -10.09 -7.01 2.13
C ARG A 33 -8.70 -7.46 1.70
N TYR A 34 -8.14 -8.42 2.44
CA TYR A 34 -6.84 -9.03 2.14
C TYR A 34 -6.97 -10.39 1.47
N PHE A 35 -8.13 -10.99 1.56
CA PHE A 35 -8.45 -12.28 0.94
C PHE A 35 -9.82 -12.21 0.25
N MET A 36 -9.91 -12.77 -0.96
CA MET A 36 -11.13 -12.85 -1.77
C MET A 36 -11.18 -14.18 -2.50
N GLY A 37 -12.41 -14.65 -2.78
CA GLY A 37 -12.65 -15.91 -3.47
C GLY A 37 -12.75 -17.11 -2.54
N ASN A 38 -12.55 -18.32 -3.08
CA ASN A 38 -12.76 -19.58 -2.37
C ASN A 38 -11.53 -19.97 -1.52
N ARG A 39 -11.55 -19.57 -0.25
CA ARG A 39 -10.48 -19.83 0.71
C ARG A 39 -10.28 -21.31 0.99
N LYS A 40 -11.37 -22.07 1.18
CA LYS A 40 -11.31 -23.49 1.51
C LYS A 40 -10.60 -24.28 0.42
N LYS A 41 -10.97 -24.05 -0.84
CA LYS A 41 -10.33 -24.69 -1.99
C LYS A 41 -8.87 -24.28 -2.16
N ALA A 42 -8.53 -23.01 -1.87
CA ALA A 42 -7.14 -22.53 -1.92
C ALA A 42 -6.24 -23.18 -0.83
N GLU A 43 -6.76 -23.36 0.36
CA GLU A 43 -6.05 -24.03 1.47
C GLU A 43 -5.86 -25.53 1.20
N ALA A 44 -6.83 -26.15 0.52
CA ALA A 44 -6.74 -27.56 0.11
C ALA A 44 -5.83 -27.80 -1.13
N GLY A 45 -5.27 -26.73 -1.71
CA GLY A 45 -4.42 -26.84 -2.91
C GLY A 45 -5.16 -27.20 -4.19
N GLY A 46 -6.48 -26.99 -4.23
CA GLY A 46 -7.34 -27.40 -5.35
C GLY A 46 -7.32 -26.49 -6.59
N PHE A 47 -6.31 -25.63 -6.71
CA PHE A 47 -6.12 -24.75 -7.87
C PHE A 47 -4.83 -25.09 -8.61
N PRO A 48 -4.90 -25.39 -9.90
CA PRO A 48 -3.72 -25.81 -10.68
C PRO A 48 -2.79 -24.67 -11.07
N VAL A 49 -3.30 -23.43 -11.16
CA VAL A 49 -2.52 -22.29 -11.65
C VAL A 49 -2.31 -21.27 -10.52
N LYS A 50 -1.09 -20.75 -10.40
CA LYS A 50 -0.73 -19.70 -9.46
C LYS A 50 -0.03 -18.55 -10.18
N VAL A 51 -0.60 -17.37 -10.09
CA VAL A 51 -0.03 -16.11 -10.60
C VAL A 51 0.39 -15.24 -9.41
N ILE A 52 1.60 -14.71 -9.46
CA ILE A 52 2.19 -13.91 -8.38
C ILE A 52 2.65 -12.57 -8.94
N LEU A 53 2.25 -11.49 -8.29
CA LEU A 53 2.80 -10.15 -8.52
C LEU A 53 3.95 -9.91 -7.55
N ILE A 54 5.16 -9.74 -8.08
CA ILE A 54 6.39 -9.54 -7.32
C ILE A 54 6.90 -8.12 -7.53
N ALA A 55 7.43 -7.52 -6.48
CA ALA A 55 8.06 -6.20 -6.57
C ALA A 55 9.46 -6.33 -7.22
N ASP A 56 9.67 -5.64 -8.34
CA ASP A 56 10.97 -5.61 -9.02
C ASP A 56 11.99 -4.71 -8.30
N ASN A 57 11.50 -3.63 -7.68
CA ASN A 57 12.33 -2.66 -6.95
C ASN A 57 11.83 -2.46 -5.52
N SER A 58 12.75 -2.13 -4.61
CA SER A 58 12.39 -1.75 -3.25
C SER A 58 11.73 -0.37 -3.25
N CYS A 59 10.49 -0.30 -2.78
CA CYS A 59 9.72 0.93 -2.80
C CYS A 59 8.63 0.98 -1.72
N GLN A 60 7.99 2.14 -1.59
CA GLN A 60 6.77 2.31 -0.80
C GLN A 60 5.55 2.36 -1.72
N ILE A 61 4.56 1.55 -1.44
CA ILE A 61 3.29 1.48 -2.18
C ILE A 61 2.18 2.02 -1.28
N GLN A 62 1.50 3.07 -1.72
CA GLN A 62 0.42 3.66 -0.92
C GLN A 62 -0.78 2.70 -0.82
N ASP A 63 -1.51 2.80 0.29
CA ASP A 63 -2.74 2.05 0.54
C ASP A 63 -3.79 2.18 -0.59
N LYS A 64 -3.92 3.37 -1.17
CA LYS A 64 -4.80 3.60 -2.32
C LYS A 64 -4.39 2.80 -3.56
N ALA A 65 -3.09 2.72 -3.83
CA ALA A 65 -2.57 1.98 -4.98
C ALA A 65 -2.78 0.48 -4.80
N LEU A 66 -2.56 -0.03 -3.58
CA LEU A 66 -2.83 -1.43 -3.25
C LEU A 66 -4.32 -1.77 -3.36
N GLU A 67 -5.21 -0.88 -2.91
CA GLU A 67 -6.65 -1.07 -3.04
C GLU A 67 -7.10 -1.05 -4.51
N ALA A 68 -6.59 -0.13 -5.32
CA ALA A 68 -6.88 -0.10 -6.76
C ALA A 68 -6.39 -1.37 -7.46
N ALA A 69 -5.17 -1.83 -7.15
CA ALA A 69 -4.63 -3.08 -7.67
C ALA A 69 -5.50 -4.29 -7.28
N ARG A 70 -5.95 -4.37 -6.02
CA ARG A 70 -6.86 -5.40 -5.55
C ARG A 70 -8.16 -5.41 -6.34
N GLN A 71 -8.78 -4.24 -6.52
CA GLN A 71 -10.07 -4.13 -7.22
C GLN A 71 -9.96 -4.58 -8.68
N VAL A 72 -8.95 -4.07 -9.39
CA VAL A 72 -8.73 -4.42 -10.80
C VAL A 72 -8.39 -5.91 -10.95
N ALA A 73 -7.50 -6.45 -10.12
CA ALA A 73 -7.14 -7.87 -10.15
C ALA A 73 -8.35 -8.76 -9.86
N ASN A 74 -9.18 -8.39 -8.87
CA ASN A 74 -10.39 -9.14 -8.53
C ASN A 74 -11.42 -9.10 -9.66
N ALA A 75 -11.64 -7.95 -10.30
CA ALA A 75 -12.56 -7.84 -11.43
C ALA A 75 -12.11 -8.73 -12.59
N ARG A 76 -10.84 -8.64 -12.99
CA ARG A 76 -10.29 -9.41 -14.12
C ARG A 76 -10.33 -10.92 -13.89
N ILE A 77 -9.96 -11.39 -12.69
CA ILE A 77 -9.98 -12.82 -12.41
C ILE A 77 -11.41 -13.36 -12.30
N ARG A 78 -12.32 -12.56 -11.77
CA ARG A 78 -13.73 -12.91 -11.70
C ARG A 78 -14.36 -13.05 -13.09
N ASP A 79 -14.02 -12.17 -14.02
CA ASP A 79 -14.47 -12.25 -15.41
C ASP A 79 -13.92 -13.50 -16.11
N ALA A 80 -12.69 -13.92 -15.79
CA ALA A 80 -12.04 -15.07 -16.43
C ALA A 80 -12.41 -16.42 -15.80
N ALA A 81 -12.50 -16.52 -14.49
CA ALA A 81 -12.63 -17.78 -13.75
C ALA A 81 -13.95 -17.89 -12.93
N GLY A 82 -14.84 -16.88 -12.99
CA GLY A 82 -16.06 -16.84 -12.21
C GLY A 82 -15.79 -16.83 -10.70
N GLU A 83 -16.29 -17.85 -9.99
CA GLU A 83 -16.06 -18.01 -8.54
C GLU A 83 -14.91 -18.97 -8.20
N ASN A 84 -14.28 -19.59 -9.22
CA ASN A 84 -13.22 -20.57 -9.04
C ASN A 84 -11.84 -19.91 -8.97
N TYR A 85 -11.64 -19.01 -8.01
CA TYR A 85 -10.36 -18.38 -7.76
C TYR A 85 -10.16 -18.06 -6.28
N ALA A 86 -8.93 -17.78 -5.89
CA ALA A 86 -8.63 -17.13 -4.63
C ALA A 86 -7.52 -16.08 -4.83
N LEU A 87 -7.75 -14.88 -4.33
CA LEU A 87 -6.80 -13.76 -4.39
C LEU A 87 -6.41 -13.37 -2.97
N ARG A 88 -5.10 -13.26 -2.73
CA ARG A 88 -4.53 -12.86 -1.45
C ARG A 88 -3.57 -11.68 -1.60
N MET A 89 -3.79 -10.66 -0.78
CA MET A 89 -2.84 -9.55 -0.59
C MET A 89 -1.82 -9.94 0.47
N HIS A 90 -0.52 -9.86 0.14
CA HIS A 90 0.57 -10.23 1.06
C HIS A 90 1.20 -9.04 1.77
N THR A 91 0.94 -7.83 1.29
CA THR A 91 1.52 -6.61 1.84
C THR A 91 0.50 -5.84 2.67
N TYR A 92 0.94 -5.36 3.85
CA TYR A 92 0.12 -4.52 4.72
C TYR A 92 0.76 -3.13 4.82
N PRO A 93 -0.01 -2.03 4.69
CA PRO A 93 0.51 -0.67 4.79
C PRO A 93 0.72 -0.26 6.25
N HIS A 94 1.89 -0.58 6.81
CA HIS A 94 2.29 -0.21 8.17
C HIS A 94 2.92 1.18 8.27
N GLN A 95 3.58 1.63 7.20
CA GLN A 95 4.28 2.91 7.18
C GLN A 95 3.28 4.06 7.20
N ILE A 96 3.47 5.00 8.11
CA ILE A 96 2.67 6.22 8.18
C ILE A 96 3.30 7.28 7.30
N LEU A 97 2.52 7.81 6.36
CA LEU A 97 2.92 8.91 5.51
C LEU A 97 2.58 10.25 6.18
N ARG A 98 3.54 11.16 6.19
CA ARG A 98 3.42 12.49 6.78
C ARG A 98 3.56 13.56 5.72
N GLU A 99 2.92 14.69 5.92
CA GLU A 99 3.02 15.86 5.07
C GLU A 99 3.05 17.14 5.89
N ASN A 100 4.00 18.02 5.57
CA ASN A 100 4.01 19.38 6.09
C ASN A 100 3.26 20.29 5.10
N LYS A 101 2.11 20.83 5.54
CA LYS A 101 1.23 21.69 4.75
C LYS A 101 1.32 23.17 5.15
N GLN A 102 2.37 23.57 5.84
CA GLN A 102 2.42 24.88 6.47
C GLN A 102 2.39 26.05 5.50
N ALA A 103 2.93 25.91 4.31
CA ALA A 103 2.85 26.91 3.27
C ALA A 103 2.85 26.27 1.87
N THR A 104 2.02 26.79 0.97
CA THR A 104 1.98 26.41 -0.44
C THR A 104 2.04 27.68 -1.29
N GLY A 105 3.00 27.75 -2.19
CA GLY A 105 3.16 28.90 -3.11
C GLY A 105 4.58 29.46 -3.16
N ALA A 106 4.74 30.56 -3.86
CA ALA A 106 6.01 31.26 -3.97
C ALA A 106 6.47 31.74 -2.57
N GLY A 107 7.70 31.37 -2.17
CA GLY A 107 8.24 31.71 -0.84
C GLY A 107 7.93 30.71 0.27
N ALA A 108 7.31 29.57 -0.04
CA ALA A 108 7.07 28.49 0.93
C ALA A 108 8.36 28.03 1.64
N ASP A 109 9.48 28.04 0.96
CA ASP A 109 10.78 27.67 1.50
C ASP A 109 11.27 28.60 2.62
N ARG A 110 10.83 29.85 2.63
CA ARG A 110 11.17 30.83 3.67
C ARG A 110 10.38 30.65 4.96
N VAL A 111 9.21 29.99 4.90
CA VAL A 111 8.29 29.81 6.04
C VAL A 111 8.39 28.41 6.59
N SER A 112 8.77 27.42 5.79
CA SER A 112 8.80 26.00 6.15
C SER A 112 10.20 25.41 6.13
N GLN A 113 10.57 24.68 7.19
CA GLN A 113 11.81 23.92 7.23
C GLN A 113 11.70 22.53 6.55
N GLY A 114 10.61 22.26 5.84
CA GLY A 114 10.32 20.98 5.21
C GLY A 114 10.00 19.88 6.21
N MET A 115 10.33 18.64 5.84
CA MET A 115 10.07 17.43 6.64
C MET A 115 11.33 16.98 7.40
N ARG A 116 11.79 17.78 8.33
CA ARG A 116 12.92 17.39 9.21
C ARG A 116 12.42 16.45 10.31
N GLN A 117 13.18 15.36 10.57
CA GLN A 117 12.89 14.37 11.60
C GLN A 117 11.43 13.84 11.52
N ALA A 118 10.72 13.83 12.66
CA ALA A 118 9.33 13.37 12.77
C ALA A 118 8.27 14.46 12.51
N PHE A 119 8.66 15.57 11.85
CA PHE A 119 7.77 16.70 11.62
C PHE A 119 6.76 16.43 10.50
N GLY A 120 5.52 16.89 10.68
CA GLY A 120 4.43 16.77 9.70
C GLY A 120 3.19 16.06 10.26
N LYS A 121 2.05 16.28 9.60
CA LYS A 121 0.77 15.62 9.95
C LYS A 121 0.63 14.32 9.17
N ASN A 122 0.03 13.32 9.82
CA ASN A 122 -0.26 12.04 9.20
C ASN A 122 -1.34 12.20 8.11
N VAL A 123 -1.05 11.73 6.91
CA VAL A 123 -1.96 11.86 5.76
C VAL A 123 -2.40 10.51 5.17
N GLY A 124 -1.74 9.44 5.51
CA GLY A 124 -2.09 8.10 5.02
C GLY A 124 -1.07 7.04 5.41
N THR A 125 -1.24 5.88 4.82
CA THR A 125 -0.40 4.71 5.06
C THR A 125 0.19 4.18 3.75
N ALA A 126 1.31 3.48 3.86
CA ALA A 126 1.96 2.80 2.75
C ALA A 126 2.59 1.48 3.20
N ALA A 127 2.73 0.55 2.29
CA ALA A 127 3.50 -0.67 2.49
C ALA A 127 4.94 -0.44 2.02
N ARG A 128 5.91 -0.85 2.84
CA ARG A 128 7.32 -0.90 2.45
C ARG A 128 7.60 -2.27 1.86
N VAL A 129 7.93 -2.32 0.59
CA VAL A 129 8.16 -3.56 -0.16
C VAL A 129 9.62 -3.61 -0.55
N GLN A 130 10.23 -4.76 -0.39
CA GLN A 130 11.58 -5.02 -0.87
C GLN A 130 11.55 -5.70 -2.25
N ARG A 131 12.64 -5.61 -2.98
CA ARG A 131 12.80 -6.34 -4.24
C ARG A 131 12.61 -7.84 -4.03
N GLY A 132 11.84 -8.48 -4.90
CA GLY A 132 11.51 -9.91 -4.82
C GLY A 132 10.34 -10.24 -3.89
N GLN A 133 9.80 -9.26 -3.16
CA GLN A 133 8.67 -9.51 -2.25
C GLN A 133 7.35 -9.66 -3.01
N THR A 134 6.59 -10.69 -2.67
CA THR A 134 5.24 -10.90 -3.22
C THR A 134 4.26 -9.86 -2.69
N VAL A 135 3.55 -9.20 -3.60
CA VAL A 135 2.53 -8.19 -3.28
C VAL A 135 1.13 -8.82 -3.30
N ILE A 136 0.80 -9.50 -4.39
CA ILE A 136 -0.49 -10.17 -4.59
C ILE A 136 -0.23 -11.58 -5.11
N SER A 137 -1.00 -12.55 -4.66
CA SER A 137 -1.06 -13.89 -5.28
C SER A 137 -2.50 -14.23 -5.65
N ILE A 138 -2.65 -14.86 -6.79
CA ILE A 138 -3.92 -15.35 -7.33
C ILE A 138 -3.72 -16.82 -7.66
N VAL A 139 -4.67 -17.65 -7.25
CA VAL A 139 -4.75 -19.06 -7.63
C VAL A 139 -6.11 -19.34 -8.28
N THR A 140 -6.10 -20.08 -9.36
CA THR A 140 -7.28 -20.43 -10.15
C THR A 140 -7.17 -21.80 -10.78
#